data_0c695ad0999d18b2daee54e0c18bcb1b
#
_entry.id   0c695ad0999d18b2daee54e0c18bcb1b
#
_cell.length_a   1.000
_cell.length_b   1.000
_cell.length_c   1.000
_cell.angle_alpha   90.00
_cell.angle_beta   90.00
_cell.angle_gamma   90.00
#
_symmetry.space_group_name_H-M   'P 1'
#
loop_
_entity.id
_entity.type
_entity.pdbx_description
1 polymer ?
#
loop_
_entity_poly.entity_id
_entity_poly.type
_entity_poly.pdbx_seq_one_letter_code
_entity_poly.pdbx_strand_id
1 'polypeptide(L)'
;MSRCLSIQRTLVTPPDREKFAVRLQRKHAHYAQAGCRYWVFEETGLRGAFLEFCEAPDAATLARAHASAPERVLDPARLYHEVELP
;
A
#
# COMPACT_ATOMS: atom_id res chain seq x y z
N MET A 1 15.69 -14.75 0.80
CA MET A 1 15.16 -13.43 1.25
C MET A 1 13.65 -13.48 1.25
N SER A 2 13.04 -12.90 2.25
CA SER A 2 11.60 -12.91 2.41
C SER A 2 10.95 -11.73 1.71
N ARG A 3 9.82 -11.97 1.06
CA ARG A 3 8.98 -10.88 0.58
C ARG A 3 8.54 -10.04 1.77
N CYS A 4 8.34 -8.75 1.52
CA CYS A 4 7.91 -7.80 2.54
C CYS A 4 6.62 -7.13 2.10
N LEU A 5 5.72 -6.93 3.04
CA LEU A 5 4.39 -6.40 2.77
C LEU A 5 4.08 -5.26 3.73
N SER A 6 3.46 -4.21 3.22
CA SER A 6 2.83 -3.19 4.06
C SER A 6 1.33 -3.16 3.79
N ILE A 7 0.57 -2.80 4.82
CA ILE A 7 -0.89 -2.72 4.74
C ILE A 7 -1.32 -1.41 5.36
N GLN A 8 -2.17 -0.65 4.64
CA GLN A 8 -2.76 0.57 5.17
C GLN A 8 -4.27 0.50 5.05
N ARG A 9 -4.97 0.94 6.09
CA ARG A 9 -6.43 1.03 6.07
C ARG A 9 -6.84 2.49 6.11
N THR A 10 -7.74 2.89 5.20
CA THR A 10 -8.22 4.27 5.11
C THR A 10 -9.74 4.26 5.00
N LEU A 11 -10.38 5.10 5.80
CA LEU A 11 -11.83 5.32 5.71
C LEU A 11 -12.06 6.58 4.89
N VAL A 12 -12.85 6.45 3.83
CA VAL A 12 -13.11 7.54 2.87
C VAL A 12 -14.60 7.80 2.81
N THR A 13 -14.99 9.05 3.06
CA THR A 13 -16.39 9.45 2.94
C THR A 13 -16.79 9.60 1.48
N PRO A 14 -18.09 9.45 1.14
CA PRO A 14 -18.53 9.53 -0.26
C PRO A 14 -18.06 10.78 -1.02
N PRO A 15 -18.06 11.99 -0.45
CA PRO A 15 -17.58 13.18 -1.17
C PRO A 15 -16.11 13.11 -1.57
N ASP A 16 -15.29 12.29 -0.88
CA ASP A 16 -13.86 12.22 -1.11
C ASP A 16 -13.45 11.06 -2.01
N ARG A 17 -14.38 10.21 -2.44
CA ARG A 17 -14.05 8.99 -3.21
C ARG A 17 -13.28 9.28 -4.50
N GLU A 18 -13.68 10.29 -5.27
CA GLU A 18 -13.02 10.60 -6.53
C GLU A 18 -11.58 11.08 -6.30
N LYS A 19 -11.39 11.96 -5.33
CA LYS A 19 -10.05 12.42 -4.98
C LYS A 19 -9.17 11.28 -4.51
N PHE A 20 -9.75 10.39 -3.70
CA PHE A 20 -9.02 9.21 -3.22
C PHE A 20 -8.61 8.29 -4.37
N ALA A 21 -9.51 8.06 -5.33
CA ALA A 21 -9.21 7.22 -6.50
C ALA A 21 -8.03 7.78 -7.30
N VAL A 22 -7.96 9.09 -7.49
CA VAL A 22 -6.84 9.74 -8.18
C VAL A 22 -5.53 9.52 -7.40
N ARG A 23 -5.58 9.63 -6.08
CA ARG A 23 -4.41 9.39 -5.23
C ARG A 23 -3.93 7.94 -5.32
N LEU A 24 -4.86 7.00 -5.36
CA LEU A 24 -4.52 5.58 -5.52
C LEU A 24 -3.83 5.30 -6.86
N GLN A 25 -4.27 5.96 -7.92
CA GLN A 25 -3.63 5.82 -9.24
C GLN A 25 -2.19 6.31 -9.22
N ARG A 26 -1.93 7.43 -8.55
CA ARG A 26 -0.56 7.94 -8.40
C ARG A 26 0.32 6.97 -7.61
N LYS A 27 -0.21 6.42 -6.54
CA LYS A 27 0.52 5.45 -5.74
C LYS A 27 0.81 4.18 -6.54
N HIS A 28 -0.17 3.71 -7.30
CA HIS A 28 0.01 2.54 -8.15
C HIS A 28 1.18 2.72 -9.11
N ALA A 29 1.22 3.87 -9.80
CA ALA A 29 2.30 4.17 -10.74
C ALA A 29 3.65 4.26 -10.02
N HIS A 30 3.69 4.92 -8.88
CA HIS A 30 4.91 5.07 -8.10
C HIS A 30 5.49 3.73 -7.64
N TYR A 31 4.65 2.89 -7.02
CA TYR A 31 5.12 1.61 -6.49
C TYR A 31 5.54 0.65 -7.60
N ALA A 32 4.84 0.67 -8.74
CA ALA A 32 5.23 -0.13 -9.89
C ALA A 32 6.64 0.23 -10.37
N GLN A 33 6.95 1.53 -10.45
CA GLN A 33 8.28 2.00 -10.86
C GLN A 33 9.34 1.70 -9.80
N ALA A 34 8.94 1.64 -8.55
CA ALA A 34 9.86 1.35 -7.46
C ALA A 34 10.14 -0.15 -7.27
N GLY A 35 9.62 -1.00 -8.16
CA GLY A 35 9.83 -2.44 -8.08
C GLY A 35 8.91 -3.15 -7.10
N CYS A 36 7.80 -2.51 -6.73
CA CYS A 36 6.82 -3.06 -5.80
C CYS A 36 5.53 -3.42 -6.52
N ARG A 37 4.81 -4.37 -5.96
CA ARG A 37 3.45 -4.67 -6.36
C ARG A 37 2.50 -3.90 -5.44
N TYR A 38 1.46 -3.30 -6.00
CA TYR A 38 0.53 -2.47 -5.26
C TYR A 38 -0.90 -2.79 -5.69
N TRP A 39 -1.78 -3.03 -4.72
CA TRP A 39 -3.19 -3.25 -5.00
C TRP A 39 -4.06 -2.79 -3.84
N VAL A 40 -5.34 -2.57 -4.13
CA VAL A 40 -6.28 -2.00 -3.17
C VAL A 40 -7.55 -2.84 -3.16
N PHE A 41 -8.06 -3.07 -1.95
CA PHE A 41 -9.34 -3.72 -1.75
C PHE A 41 -10.26 -2.81 -0.96
N GLU A 42 -11.53 -2.84 -1.28
CA GLU A 42 -12.56 -2.19 -0.47
C GLU A 42 -13.32 -3.27 0.30
N GLU A 43 -13.58 -3.01 1.59
CA GLU A 43 -14.30 -3.96 2.43
C GLU A 43 -15.73 -4.11 1.93
N THR A 44 -16.18 -5.34 1.69
CA THR A 44 -17.49 -5.61 1.12
C THR A 44 -18.61 -5.10 2.03
N GLY A 45 -18.46 -5.26 3.34
CA GLY A 45 -19.49 -4.88 4.31
C GLY A 45 -19.41 -3.45 4.81
N LEU A 46 -18.41 -2.68 4.35
CA LEU A 46 -18.23 -1.29 4.83
C LEU A 46 -17.73 -0.42 3.69
N ARG A 47 -18.65 0.24 3.01
CA ARG A 47 -18.31 1.12 1.89
C ARG A 47 -17.42 2.27 2.36
N GLY A 48 -16.34 2.51 1.62
CA GLY A 48 -15.37 3.55 1.96
C GLY A 48 -14.22 3.07 2.83
N ALA A 49 -14.23 1.81 3.27
CA ALA A 49 -13.11 1.23 4.00
C ALA A 49 -12.19 0.53 3.01
N PHE A 50 -11.03 1.13 2.76
CA PHE A 50 -10.05 0.63 1.80
C PHE A 50 -8.83 0.06 2.49
N LEU A 51 -8.31 -1.05 1.94
CA LEU A 51 -7.03 -1.61 2.34
C LEU A 51 -6.07 -1.52 1.17
N GLU A 52 -4.93 -0.88 1.39
CA GLU A 52 -3.86 -0.78 0.41
C GLU A 52 -2.77 -1.76 0.80
N PHE A 53 -2.37 -2.59 -0.15
CA PHE A 53 -1.29 -3.54 0.02
C PHE A 53 -0.13 -3.15 -0.88
N CYS A 54 1.07 -3.15 -0.33
CA CYS A 54 2.28 -2.94 -1.10
C CYS A 54 3.28 -4.04 -0.77
N GLU A 55 3.77 -4.74 -1.79
CA GLU A 55 4.67 -5.87 -1.64
C GLU A 55 5.97 -5.60 -2.39
N ALA A 56 7.07 -5.95 -1.77
CA ALA A 56 8.39 -5.88 -2.39
C ALA A 56 9.18 -7.18 -2.13
N PRO A 57 10.20 -7.47 -2.94
CA PRO A 57 11.02 -8.67 -2.72
C PRO A 57 11.78 -8.65 -1.41
N ASP A 58 12.02 -7.46 -0.85
CA ASP A 58 12.75 -7.31 0.41
C ASP A 58 12.35 -6.02 1.12
N ALA A 59 12.71 -5.93 2.41
CA ALA A 59 12.35 -4.79 3.25
C ALA A 59 13.01 -3.49 2.79
N ALA A 60 14.25 -3.56 2.31
CA ALA A 60 14.96 -2.36 1.88
C ALA A 60 14.30 -1.71 0.66
N THR A 61 13.86 -2.51 -0.30
CA THR A 61 13.14 -2.01 -1.48
C THR A 61 11.84 -1.33 -1.06
N LEU A 62 11.07 -1.96 -0.16
CA LEU A 62 9.81 -1.40 0.32
C LEU A 62 10.03 -0.10 1.09
N ALA A 63 11.04 -0.06 1.95
CA ALA A 63 11.37 1.14 2.72
C ALA A 63 11.73 2.31 1.79
N ARG A 64 12.53 2.06 0.75
CA ARG A 64 12.89 3.10 -0.22
C ARG A 64 11.66 3.58 -0.99
N ALA A 65 10.78 2.66 -1.38
CA ALA A 65 9.56 3.01 -2.09
C ALA A 65 8.65 3.89 -1.23
N HIS A 66 8.52 3.58 0.05
CA HIS A 66 7.73 4.40 0.98
C HIS A 66 8.37 5.78 1.20
N ALA A 67 9.70 5.84 1.28
CA ALA A 67 10.40 7.10 1.51
C ALA A 67 10.22 8.09 0.36
N SER A 68 10.06 7.59 -0.87
CA SER A 68 9.87 8.42 -2.07
C SER A 68 8.42 8.48 -2.54
N ALA A 69 7.48 7.96 -1.76
CA ALA A 69 6.07 7.93 -2.15
C ALA A 69 5.49 9.34 -2.33
N PRO A 70 4.53 9.51 -3.26
CA PRO A 70 3.92 10.83 -3.50
C PRO A 70 3.13 11.35 -2.30
N GLU A 71 2.76 10.46 -1.39
CA GLU A 71 2.08 10.81 -0.16
C GLU A 71 2.75 10.13 1.03
N ARG A 72 2.64 10.77 2.17
CA ARG A 72 3.23 10.26 3.41
C ARG A 72 2.59 8.92 3.79
N VAL A 73 3.43 7.95 4.06
CA VAL A 73 3.00 6.67 4.62
C VAL A 73 2.89 6.84 6.14
N LEU A 74 1.73 6.49 6.70
CA LEU A 74 1.45 6.75 8.12
C LEU A 74 2.34 5.95 9.06
N ASP A 75 2.68 4.73 8.69
CA ASP A 75 3.49 3.86 9.54
C ASP A 75 4.48 3.07 8.68
N PRO A 76 5.53 3.74 8.17
CA PRO A 76 6.46 3.11 7.23
C PRO A 76 7.30 2.01 7.87
N ALA A 77 7.36 1.97 9.20
CA ALA A 77 8.12 0.95 9.92
C ALA A 77 7.32 -0.34 10.15
N ARG A 78 6.01 -0.30 9.94
CA ARG A 78 5.16 -1.49 10.12
C ARG A 78 5.18 -2.33 8.86
N LEU A 79 6.20 -3.16 8.76
CA LEU A 79 6.40 -4.06 7.62
C LEU A 79 6.25 -5.50 8.09
N TYR A 80 5.70 -6.33 7.20
CA TYR A 80 5.48 -7.75 7.45
C TYR A 80 6.34 -8.55 6.49
N HIS A 81 7.12 -9.48 7.00
CA HIS A 81 7.88 -10.39 6.13
C HIS A 81 7.15 -11.72 6.01
N GLU A 82 7.29 -12.34 4.86
CA GLU A 82 6.68 -13.65 4.64
C GLU A 82 7.32 -14.71 5.54
N VAL A 83 6.48 -15.53 6.15
CA VAL A 83 6.93 -16.66 6.95
C VAL A 83 6.77 -17.92 6.10
N GLU A 84 7.85 -18.67 5.93
CA GLU A 84 7.79 -19.95 5.25
C GLU A 84 7.14 -20.97 6.17
N LEU A 85 6.10 -21.60 5.67
CA LEU A 85 5.37 -22.62 6.41
C LEU A 85 5.84 -24.00 5.98
N PRO A 86 6.00 -24.95 6.91
CA PRO A 86 6.40 -26.31 6.58
C PRO A 86 5.33 -27.07 5.78
#